data_1627b257180ec9108d8a45679472814b
#
_entry.id   1627b257180ec9108d8a45679472814b
#
_cell.length_a   1.000
_cell.length_b   1.000
_cell.length_c   1.000
_cell.angle_alpha   90.00
_cell.angle_beta   90.00
_cell.angle_gamma   90.00
#
_symmetry.space_group_name_H-M   'P 1'
#
loop_
_entity.id
_entity.type
_entity.pdbx_description
1 polymer ?
#
loop_
_entity_poly.entity_id
_entity_poly.type
_entity_poly.pdbx_seq_one_letter_code
_entity_poly.pdbx_strand_id
1 'polypeptide(L)'
;MTVFAALYTDEDMSALVATLLRSRGLDITTVPEQATLGKTDREQLEFATAQGRCLLTHNRVDFERLHLQYMEEDRQHYGIIVVPQKNAYEVAQRIGILVSTLMADEINNQLLYA
;
A
#
# COMPACT_ATOMS: atom_id res chain seq x y z
N MET A 1 -4.36 -14.95 14.38
CA MET A 1 -3.44 -14.73 13.26
C MET A 1 -4.11 -13.89 12.18
N THR A 2 -3.45 -12.86 11.72
CA THR A 2 -3.98 -12.01 10.65
C THR A 2 -3.62 -12.64 9.31
N VAL A 3 -4.63 -12.93 8.49
CA VAL A 3 -4.42 -13.47 7.14
C VAL A 3 -4.36 -12.38 6.08
N PHE A 4 -4.92 -11.20 6.36
CA PHE A 4 -4.92 -10.07 5.43
C PHE A 4 -3.72 -9.16 5.66
N ALA A 5 -3.22 -8.56 4.59
CA ALA A 5 -2.12 -7.62 4.68
C ALA A 5 -2.51 -6.40 5.50
N ALA A 6 -1.58 -5.90 6.33
CA ALA A 6 -1.69 -4.56 6.90
C ALA A 6 -1.31 -3.55 5.82
N LEU A 7 -1.95 -2.38 5.81
CA LEU A 7 -1.88 -1.44 4.70
C LEU A 7 -1.39 -0.06 5.15
N TYR A 8 -0.76 0.66 4.22
CA TYR A 8 -0.29 2.03 4.43
C TYR A 8 -0.57 2.83 3.16
N THR A 9 -1.30 3.95 3.26
CA THR A 9 -1.60 4.78 2.08
C THR A 9 -0.54 5.83 1.87
N ASP A 10 -0.13 5.99 0.61
CA ASP A 10 0.72 7.09 0.15
C ASP A 10 0.02 8.45 0.36
N GLU A 11 0.81 9.54 0.40
CA GLU A 11 0.28 10.86 0.79
C GLU A 11 -0.80 11.43 -0.13
N ASP A 12 -0.81 11.03 -1.41
CA ASP A 12 -1.80 11.53 -2.39
C ASP A 12 -3.13 10.76 -2.35
N MET A 13 -3.22 9.71 -1.54
CA MET A 13 -4.44 8.92 -1.47
C MET A 13 -5.45 9.57 -0.51
N SER A 14 -6.72 9.63 -0.94
CA SER A 14 -7.80 10.21 -0.14
C SER A 14 -7.93 9.51 1.22
N ALA A 15 -8.09 10.29 2.28
CA ALA A 15 -8.32 9.77 3.63
C ALA A 15 -9.59 8.92 3.71
N LEU A 16 -10.57 9.19 2.86
CA LEU A 16 -11.81 8.40 2.82
C LEU A 16 -11.55 6.94 2.43
N VAL A 17 -10.54 6.68 1.61
CA VAL A 17 -10.15 5.30 1.25
C VAL A 17 -9.80 4.52 2.52
N ALA A 18 -8.98 5.11 3.40
CA ALA A 18 -8.61 4.45 4.65
C ALA A 18 -9.84 4.21 5.54
N THR A 19 -10.74 5.20 5.64
CA THR A 19 -11.97 5.05 6.41
C THR A 19 -12.81 3.89 5.90
N LEU A 20 -12.98 3.79 4.57
CA LEU A 20 -13.77 2.74 3.95
C LEU A 20 -13.15 1.35 4.14
N LEU A 21 -11.84 1.25 4.03
CA LEU A 21 -11.15 -0.02 4.23
C LEU A 21 -11.15 -0.45 5.69
N ARG A 22 -11.02 0.49 6.64
CA ARG A 22 -11.18 0.19 8.07
C ARG A 22 -12.56 -0.36 8.38
N SER A 23 -13.59 0.17 7.74
CA SER A 23 -14.95 -0.30 7.97
C SER A 23 -15.15 -1.75 7.51
N ARG A 24 -14.26 -2.26 6.67
CA ARG A 24 -14.23 -3.66 6.25
C ARG A 24 -13.37 -4.54 7.15
N GLY A 25 -12.83 -3.98 8.23
CA GLY A 25 -12.01 -4.74 9.19
C GLY A 25 -10.53 -4.82 8.83
N LEU A 26 -10.06 -4.06 7.85
CA LEU A 26 -8.65 -4.07 7.45
C LEU A 26 -7.82 -3.15 8.33
N ASP A 27 -6.58 -3.55 8.59
CA ASP A 27 -5.61 -2.75 9.34
C ASP A 27 -4.92 -1.80 8.35
N ILE A 28 -5.24 -0.52 8.44
CA ILE A 28 -4.72 0.49 7.54
C ILE A 28 -4.34 1.76 8.31
N THR A 29 -3.21 2.33 7.95
CA THR A 29 -2.80 3.64 8.43
C THR A 29 -2.43 4.54 7.26
N THR A 30 -2.29 5.84 7.50
CA THR A 30 -2.07 6.84 6.46
C THR A 30 -0.86 7.69 6.76
N VAL A 31 -0.35 8.39 5.74
CA VAL A 31 0.76 9.34 5.91
C VAL A 31 0.43 10.39 6.98
N PRO A 32 -0.72 11.08 6.96
CA PRO A 32 -1.02 12.04 8.02
C PRO A 32 -1.04 11.42 9.43
N GLU A 33 -1.60 10.23 9.57
CA GLU A 33 -1.67 9.55 10.89
C GLU A 33 -0.30 9.18 11.42
N GLN A 34 0.67 8.92 10.54
CA GLN A 34 2.03 8.55 10.92
C GLN A 34 2.99 9.73 10.90
N ALA A 35 2.51 10.94 10.59
CA ALA A 35 3.32 12.16 10.51
C ALA A 35 4.52 12.01 9.55
N THR A 36 4.28 11.34 8.42
CA THR A 36 5.32 11.09 7.40
C THR A 36 5.15 11.93 6.14
N LEU A 37 4.34 13.00 6.22
CA LEU A 37 4.13 13.91 5.10
C LEU A 37 5.46 14.54 4.66
N GLY A 38 5.65 14.61 3.34
CA GLY A 38 6.85 15.23 2.75
C GLY A 38 8.02 14.28 2.56
N LYS A 39 7.92 13.02 2.96
CA LYS A 39 8.94 12.03 2.66
C LYS A 39 8.93 11.68 1.18
N THR A 40 10.11 11.29 0.66
CA THR A 40 10.22 10.80 -0.72
C THR A 40 9.48 9.46 -0.87
N ASP A 41 9.22 9.06 -2.12
CA ASP A 41 8.59 7.77 -2.40
C ASP A 41 9.41 6.62 -1.81
N ARG A 42 10.74 6.67 -1.95
CA ARG A 42 11.60 5.64 -1.36
C ARG A 42 11.50 5.62 0.15
N GLU A 43 11.48 6.77 0.81
CA GLU A 43 11.31 6.87 2.26
C GLU A 43 9.94 6.35 2.70
N GLN A 44 8.89 6.60 1.91
CA GLN A 44 7.56 6.07 2.20
C GLN A 44 7.55 4.54 2.13
N LEU A 45 8.20 3.97 1.13
CA LEU A 45 8.30 2.51 1.01
C LEU A 45 9.14 1.92 2.15
N GLU A 46 10.23 2.57 2.52
CA GLU A 46 11.05 2.15 3.66
C GLU A 46 10.24 2.19 4.96
N PHE A 47 9.43 3.22 5.16
CA PHE A 47 8.58 3.33 6.33
C PHE A 47 7.55 2.19 6.38
N ALA A 48 6.85 1.95 5.27
CA ALA A 48 5.88 0.86 5.18
C ALA A 48 6.53 -0.48 5.46
N THR A 49 7.71 -0.70 4.89
CA THR A 49 8.47 -1.94 5.08
C THR A 49 8.86 -2.14 6.54
N ALA A 50 9.33 -1.09 7.21
CA ALA A 50 9.70 -1.15 8.62
C ALA A 50 8.51 -1.52 9.51
N GLN A 51 7.29 -1.21 9.10
CA GLN A 51 6.07 -1.51 9.84
C GLN A 51 5.37 -2.79 9.36
N GLY A 52 5.96 -3.51 8.40
CA GLY A 52 5.33 -4.71 7.85
C GLY A 52 4.06 -4.44 7.09
N ARG A 53 3.95 -3.28 6.43
CA ARG A 53 2.72 -2.85 5.75
C ARG A 53 2.90 -2.83 4.24
N CYS A 54 1.85 -3.22 3.53
CA CYS A 54 1.72 -3.08 2.09
C CYS A 54 1.39 -1.62 1.77
N LEU A 55 2.12 -1.04 0.83
CA LEU A 55 1.94 0.35 0.42
C LEU A 55 0.92 0.46 -0.70
N LEU A 56 -0.05 1.36 -0.55
CA LEU A 56 -1.07 1.66 -1.55
C LEU A 56 -0.77 3.01 -2.19
N THR A 57 -0.76 3.07 -3.52
CA THR A 57 -0.38 4.30 -4.23
C THR A 57 -1.12 4.45 -5.56
N HIS A 58 -1.26 5.69 -6.03
CA HIS A 58 -1.69 5.99 -7.39
C HIS A 58 -0.50 6.18 -8.34
N ASN A 59 0.72 6.23 -7.82
CA ASN A 59 1.93 6.58 -8.57
C ASN A 59 2.60 5.33 -9.14
N ARG A 60 2.12 4.90 -10.31
CA ARG A 60 2.58 3.67 -10.96
C ARG A 60 4.06 3.71 -11.31
N VAL A 61 4.48 4.77 -12.01
CA VAL A 61 5.83 4.81 -12.60
C VAL A 61 6.92 4.79 -11.55
N ASP A 62 6.79 5.64 -10.52
CA ASP A 62 7.81 5.76 -9.48
C ASP A 62 7.89 4.50 -8.62
N PHE A 63 6.75 3.88 -8.31
CA PHE A 63 6.76 2.68 -7.48
C PHE A 63 7.12 1.41 -8.25
N GLU A 64 6.87 1.36 -9.56
CA GLU A 64 7.45 0.30 -10.41
C GLU A 64 8.98 0.37 -10.38
N ARG A 65 9.52 1.58 -10.49
CA ARG A 65 10.99 1.78 -10.43
C ARG A 65 11.54 1.37 -9.08
N LEU A 66 10.90 1.76 -7.99
CA LEU A 66 11.33 1.40 -6.63
C LEU A 66 11.28 -0.11 -6.39
N HIS A 67 10.24 -0.76 -6.89
CA HIS A 67 10.14 -2.21 -6.79
C HIS A 67 11.32 -2.90 -7.49
N LEU A 68 11.67 -2.46 -8.70
CA LEU A 68 12.81 -2.99 -9.42
C LEU A 68 14.13 -2.72 -8.68
N GLN A 69 14.30 -1.53 -8.11
CA GLN A 69 15.47 -1.21 -7.31
C GLN A 69 15.61 -2.12 -6.09
N TYR A 70 14.49 -2.41 -5.41
CA TYR A 70 14.50 -3.33 -4.28
C TYR A 70 14.92 -4.72 -4.71
N MET A 71 14.43 -5.20 -5.85
CA MET A 71 14.83 -6.50 -6.38
C MET A 71 16.32 -6.55 -6.71
N GLU A 72 16.85 -5.50 -7.37
CA GLU A 72 18.25 -5.41 -7.72
C GLU A 72 19.17 -5.35 -6.49
N GLU A 73 18.70 -4.70 -5.42
CA GLU A 73 19.43 -4.57 -4.15
C GLU A 73 19.22 -5.76 -3.21
N ASP A 74 18.45 -6.76 -3.65
CA ASP A 74 18.08 -7.93 -2.84
C ASP A 74 17.39 -7.51 -1.53
N ARG A 75 16.56 -6.47 -1.59
CA ARG A 75 15.77 -5.96 -0.47
C ARG A 75 14.33 -6.45 -0.58
N GLN A 76 13.68 -6.55 0.57
CA GLN A 76 12.30 -7.00 0.67
C GLN A 76 11.38 -5.86 1.06
N HIS A 77 10.13 -5.92 0.62
CA HIS A 77 9.04 -5.08 1.08
C HIS A 77 7.79 -5.94 1.29
N TYR A 78 6.76 -5.36 1.90
CA TYR A 78 5.55 -6.11 2.23
C TYR A 78 4.43 -5.91 1.21
N GLY A 79 4.79 -5.52 0.00
CA GLY A 79 3.89 -5.35 -1.11
C GLY A 79 3.68 -3.91 -1.50
N ILE A 80 3.43 -3.70 -2.78
CA ILE A 80 3.03 -2.42 -3.35
C ILE A 80 1.80 -2.67 -4.20
N ILE A 81 0.72 -1.95 -3.95
CA ILE A 81 -0.49 -2.03 -4.75
C ILE A 81 -0.69 -0.68 -5.44
N VAL A 82 -0.64 -0.70 -6.76
CA VAL A 82 -0.92 0.47 -7.60
C VAL A 82 -2.38 0.41 -8.01
N VAL A 83 -3.11 1.50 -7.77
CA VAL A 83 -4.52 1.61 -8.14
C VAL A 83 -4.72 2.91 -8.93
N PRO A 84 -5.49 2.88 -10.06
CA PRO A 84 -5.77 4.10 -10.80
C PRO A 84 -6.51 5.12 -9.94
N GLN A 85 -6.33 6.39 -10.25
CA GLN A 85 -7.02 7.45 -9.52
C GLN A 85 -8.49 7.48 -9.96
N LYS A 86 -9.36 7.12 -9.04
CA LYS A 86 -10.81 7.09 -9.19
C LYS A 86 -11.42 7.71 -7.94
N ASN A 87 -12.76 7.76 -7.84
CA ASN A 87 -13.37 8.20 -6.59
C ASN A 87 -13.02 7.22 -5.46
N ALA A 88 -13.11 7.69 -4.22
CA ALA A 88 -12.64 6.92 -3.06
C ALA A 88 -13.38 5.59 -2.90
N TYR A 89 -14.65 5.53 -3.24
CA TYR A 89 -15.45 4.30 -3.11
C TYR A 89 -14.96 3.22 -4.07
N GLU A 90 -14.66 3.59 -5.31
CA GLU A 90 -14.14 2.65 -6.30
C GLU A 90 -12.73 2.21 -5.93
N VAL A 91 -11.87 3.13 -5.48
CA VAL A 91 -10.51 2.80 -5.05
C VAL A 91 -10.55 1.80 -3.90
N ALA A 92 -11.36 2.08 -2.88
CA ALA A 92 -11.49 1.19 -1.72
C ALA A 92 -12.05 -0.18 -2.12
N GLN A 93 -13.00 -0.23 -3.05
CA GLN A 93 -13.56 -1.49 -3.52
C GLN A 93 -12.51 -2.33 -4.23
N ARG A 94 -11.73 -1.74 -5.14
CA ARG A 94 -10.68 -2.45 -5.88
C ARG A 94 -9.62 -3.00 -4.94
N ILE A 95 -9.14 -2.18 -4.02
CA ILE A 95 -8.14 -2.60 -3.03
C ILE A 95 -8.72 -3.68 -2.13
N GLY A 96 -9.94 -3.49 -1.63
CA GLY A 96 -10.60 -4.44 -0.75
C GLY A 96 -10.76 -5.82 -1.38
N ILE A 97 -11.13 -5.89 -2.65
CA ILE A 97 -11.24 -7.16 -3.39
C ILE A 97 -9.87 -7.84 -3.46
N LEU A 98 -8.85 -7.10 -3.83
CA LEU A 98 -7.51 -7.66 -4.01
C LEU A 98 -6.94 -8.21 -2.69
N VAL A 99 -6.98 -7.40 -1.62
CA VAL A 99 -6.39 -7.80 -0.34
C VAL A 99 -7.20 -8.86 0.40
N SER A 100 -8.48 -9.01 0.10
CA SER A 100 -9.28 -10.10 0.67
C SER A 100 -9.20 -11.39 -0.14
N THR A 101 -8.67 -11.32 -1.35
CA THR A 101 -8.45 -12.50 -2.21
C THR A 101 -7.10 -13.15 -1.94
N LEU A 102 -6.10 -12.34 -1.57
CA LEU A 102 -4.73 -12.81 -1.33
C LEU A 102 -4.40 -12.75 0.16
N MET A 103 -3.62 -13.71 0.63
CA MET A 103 -3.07 -13.66 1.98
C MET A 103 -1.90 -12.68 2.06
N ALA A 104 -1.59 -12.23 3.27
CA ALA A 104 -0.50 -11.26 3.48
C ALA A 104 0.83 -11.75 2.91
N ASP A 105 1.17 -13.02 3.10
CA ASP A 105 2.43 -13.58 2.61
C ASP A 105 2.47 -13.70 1.08
N GLU A 106 1.32 -13.79 0.42
CA GLU A 106 1.24 -13.79 -1.04
C GLU A 106 1.48 -12.40 -1.62
N ILE A 107 1.28 -11.34 -0.84
CA ILE A 107 1.48 -9.95 -1.25
C ILE A 107 2.93 -9.50 -1.03
N ASN A 108 3.64 -10.14 -0.11
CA ASN A 108 5.02 -9.78 0.21
C ASN A 108 5.89 -9.82 -1.05
N ASN A 109 6.68 -8.76 -1.24
CA ASN A 109 7.59 -8.59 -2.38
C ASN A 109 6.92 -8.53 -3.74
N GLN A 110 5.61 -8.31 -3.78
CA GLN A 110 4.86 -8.22 -5.03
C GLN A 110 4.53 -6.78 -5.36
N LEU A 111 4.51 -6.48 -6.66
CA LEU A 111 3.92 -5.25 -7.19
C LEU A 111 2.63 -5.66 -7.89
N LEU A 112 1.50 -5.20 -7.36
CA LEU A 112 0.18 -5.61 -7.82
C LEU A 112 -0.61 -4.40 -8.31
N TYR A 113 -1.54 -4.67 -9.21
CA TYR A 113 -2.43 -3.64 -9.78
C TYR A 113 -3.87 -3.96 -9.41
N ALA A 114 -4.52 -2.99 -8.78
CA ALA A 114 -5.92 -3.13 -8.39
C ALA A 114 -6.89 -2.53 -9.41
#